data_3e26bba0b6adf437ac18629735d72585
#
_entry.id   3e26bba0b6adf437ac18629735d72585
#
_cell.length_a   1.000
_cell.length_b   1.000
_cell.length_c   1.000
_cell.angle_alpha   90.00
_cell.angle_beta   90.00
_cell.angle_gamma   90.00
#
_symmetry.space_group_name_H-M   'P 1'
#
loop_
_entity.id
_entity.type
_entity.pdbx_description
1 polymer ?
#
loop_
_entity_poly.entity_id
_entity_poly.type
_entity_poly.pdbx_seq_one_letter_code
_entity_poly.pdbx_strand_id
1 'polypeptide(L)'
;MRIDLHNFFLYYDPKNPKHVAAVEQLEVDLVSKSPDLMEDTANWVKIFRTKVEVVIPGILNVPYYPQTDNYRDANRTCNSSACAMCLQYFKPGTLVGAKGDDAYVQKVFAIGDTTDHSVQTKVLASYGLSSDFRYNLGFADLDRELSAGRPVVIGILHRGTLSSPTGGHMLVVIGKTPT
;
A
#
# COMPACT_ATOMS: atom_id res chain seq x y z
N MET A 1 26.68 -8.58 5.24
CA MET A 1 25.46 -8.23 4.44
C MET A 1 25.43 -6.71 4.31
N ARG A 2 25.38 -6.14 3.10
CA ARG A 2 25.23 -4.68 2.94
C ARG A 2 23.74 -4.36 3.12
N ILE A 3 23.42 -3.50 4.07
CA ILE A 3 22.08 -2.92 4.16
C ILE A 3 21.89 -2.07 2.89
N ASP A 4 20.86 -2.35 2.12
CA ASP A 4 20.50 -1.50 0.98
C ASP A 4 19.82 -0.23 1.52
N LEU A 5 20.63 0.76 1.82
CA LEU A 5 20.16 2.08 2.25
C LEU A 5 19.51 2.88 1.11
N HIS A 6 19.54 2.35 -0.12
CA HIS A 6 18.97 3.03 -1.28
C HIS A 6 17.47 3.26 -1.11
N ASN A 7 16.72 2.22 -0.70
CA ASN A 7 15.30 2.35 -0.41
C ASN A 7 15.00 3.23 0.82
N PHE A 8 15.91 3.29 1.78
CA PHE A 8 15.82 4.18 2.93
C PHE A 8 15.87 5.65 2.51
N PHE A 9 16.82 6.02 1.65
CA PHE A 9 16.99 7.41 1.20
C PHE A 9 15.96 7.86 0.17
N LEU A 10 15.24 6.97 -0.50
CA LEU A 10 14.12 7.35 -1.38
C LEU A 10 13.01 8.12 -0.65
N TYR A 11 12.88 7.94 0.65
CA TYR A 11 11.85 8.56 1.48
C TYR A 11 12.40 9.63 2.44
N TYR A 12 13.71 9.91 2.39
CA TYR A 12 14.34 10.89 3.25
C TYR A 12 14.21 12.30 2.67
N ASP A 13 13.54 13.18 3.43
CA ASP A 13 13.52 14.62 3.13
C ASP A 13 14.45 15.35 4.09
N PRO A 14 15.61 15.88 3.62
CA PRO A 14 16.56 16.60 4.46
C PRO A 14 16.02 17.94 4.98
N LYS A 15 14.90 18.43 4.47
CA LYS A 15 14.22 19.65 4.96
C LYS A 15 13.22 19.36 6.06
N ASN A 16 12.87 18.07 6.27
CA ASN A 16 11.97 17.68 7.34
C ASN A 16 12.76 17.39 8.62
N PRO A 17 12.62 18.21 9.67
CA PRO A 17 13.40 18.05 10.91
C PRO A 17 13.14 16.72 11.61
N LYS A 18 11.97 16.10 11.41
CA LYS A 18 11.67 14.76 11.95
C LYS A 18 12.46 13.67 11.22
N HIS A 19 12.66 13.81 9.91
CA HIS A 19 13.47 12.86 9.13
C HIS A 19 14.96 12.97 9.52
N VAL A 20 15.45 14.20 9.68
CA VAL A 20 16.83 14.46 10.13
C VAL A 20 17.07 13.86 11.53
N ALA A 21 16.21 14.18 12.49
CA ALA A 21 16.30 13.66 13.85
C ALA A 21 16.21 12.12 13.91
N ALA A 22 15.42 11.51 13.04
CA ALA A 22 15.30 10.06 12.96
C ALA A 22 16.57 9.39 12.42
N VAL A 23 17.24 10.01 11.43
CA VAL A 23 18.53 9.53 10.91
C VAL A 23 19.62 9.67 11.95
N GLU A 24 19.71 10.84 12.61
CA GLU A 24 20.67 11.07 13.70
C GLU A 24 20.48 10.08 14.85
N GLN A 25 19.23 9.82 15.25
CA GLN A 25 18.94 8.81 16.28
C GLN A 25 19.28 7.39 15.82
N LEU A 26 19.05 7.08 14.54
CA LEU A 26 19.43 5.80 13.96
C LEU A 26 20.95 5.61 13.98
N GLU A 27 21.72 6.63 13.63
CA GLU A 27 23.20 6.59 13.73
C GLU A 27 23.67 6.36 15.14
N VAL A 28 23.08 7.04 16.14
CA VAL A 28 23.38 6.83 17.57
C VAL A 28 23.04 5.41 18.01
N ASP A 29 21.89 4.90 17.61
CA ASP A 29 21.45 3.53 17.95
C ASP A 29 22.33 2.48 17.27
N LEU A 30 22.85 2.74 16.06
CA LEU A 30 23.79 1.89 15.34
C LEU A 30 25.15 1.80 16.01
N VAL A 31 25.68 2.93 16.44
CA VAL A 31 27.00 3.01 17.09
C VAL A 31 26.94 2.44 18.51
N SER A 32 25.82 2.60 19.21
CA SER A 32 25.65 2.21 20.61
C SER A 32 25.26 0.74 20.83
N LYS A 33 24.62 0.12 19.84
CA LYS A 33 24.16 -1.27 19.90
C LYS A 33 24.95 -2.12 18.95
N SER A 34 25.56 -3.15 19.51
CA SER A 34 26.42 -4.18 18.92
C SER A 34 26.26 -4.45 17.42
N PRO A 35 27.32 -4.79 16.68
CA PRO A 35 27.29 -5.15 15.26
C PRO A 35 26.30 -6.27 14.91
N ASP A 36 25.85 -7.08 15.86
CA ASP A 36 24.84 -8.13 15.68
C ASP A 36 23.46 -7.58 15.25
N LEU A 37 23.18 -6.32 15.53
CA LEU A 37 21.98 -5.62 15.04
C LEU A 37 22.00 -5.38 13.52
N MET A 38 23.14 -5.42 12.89
CA MET A 38 23.28 -5.26 11.44
C MET A 38 22.94 -6.52 10.65
N GLU A 39 22.83 -7.68 11.31
CA GLU A 39 22.45 -8.94 10.66
C GLU A 39 20.95 -9.21 10.67
N ASP A 40 20.18 -8.54 11.53
CA ASP A 40 18.74 -8.75 11.65
C ASP A 40 17.93 -7.64 10.97
N THR A 41 17.69 -7.80 9.67
CA THR A 41 16.89 -6.88 8.83
C THR A 41 15.47 -6.67 9.37
N ALA A 42 14.90 -7.64 10.08
CA ALA A 42 13.55 -7.54 10.64
C ALA A 42 13.50 -6.59 11.83
N ASN A 43 14.53 -6.59 12.68
CA ASN A 43 14.66 -5.64 13.79
C ASN A 43 14.86 -4.19 13.28
N TRP A 44 15.59 -4.02 12.21
CA TRP A 44 15.80 -2.72 11.57
C TRP A 44 14.49 -2.11 11.07
N VAL A 45 13.70 -2.90 10.34
CA VAL A 45 12.38 -2.47 9.84
C VAL A 45 11.45 -2.13 11.02
N LYS A 46 11.53 -2.88 12.12
CA LYS A 46 10.73 -2.63 13.31
C LYS A 46 11.14 -1.35 14.05
N ILE A 47 12.44 -1.12 14.24
CA ILE A 47 12.97 0.10 14.87
C ILE A 47 12.62 1.33 14.01
N PHE A 48 12.76 1.22 12.71
CA PHE A 48 12.43 2.27 11.77
C PHE A 48 10.93 2.62 11.78
N ARG A 49 10.05 1.61 11.68
CA ARG A 49 8.59 1.81 11.73
C ARG A 49 8.08 2.36 13.06
N THR A 50 8.75 2.08 14.17
CA THR A 50 8.35 2.59 15.49
C THR A 50 8.81 4.02 15.76
N LYS A 51 9.90 4.48 15.10
CA LYS A 51 10.49 5.80 15.37
C LYS A 51 10.19 6.85 14.30
N VAL A 52 9.80 6.44 13.09
CA VAL A 52 9.55 7.35 11.98
C VAL A 52 8.20 7.06 11.35
N GLU A 53 7.22 7.83 11.71
CA GLU A 53 6.02 7.98 10.89
C GLU A 53 6.41 8.89 9.71
N VAL A 54 6.93 8.28 8.64
CA VAL A 54 7.32 9.02 7.43
C VAL A 54 6.06 9.47 6.73
N VAL A 55 5.57 10.65 7.09
CA VAL A 55 4.52 11.31 6.31
C VAL A 55 5.21 11.97 5.11
N ILE A 56 5.15 11.33 3.96
CA ILE A 56 5.57 11.94 2.70
C ILE A 56 4.45 12.90 2.27
N PRO A 57 4.71 14.21 2.17
CA PRO A 57 3.68 15.15 1.73
C PRO A 57 3.07 14.72 0.40
N GLY A 58 1.74 14.60 0.36
CA GLY A 58 1.01 14.17 -0.85
C GLY A 58 0.91 12.66 -1.05
N ILE A 59 1.45 11.85 -0.14
CA ILE A 59 1.29 10.39 -0.14
C ILE A 59 0.39 9.97 1.03
N LEU A 60 -0.66 9.22 0.72
CA LEU A 60 -1.59 8.70 1.71
C LEU A 60 -0.99 7.47 2.40
N ASN A 61 -1.13 7.39 3.72
CA ASN A 61 -0.62 6.26 4.51
C ASN A 61 -1.59 5.06 4.42
N VAL A 62 -1.65 4.45 3.25
CA VAL A 62 -2.49 3.26 3.01
C VAL A 62 -1.72 2.01 3.43
N PRO A 63 -2.31 1.14 4.28
CA PRO A 63 -1.68 -0.12 4.67
C PRO A 63 -1.48 -1.02 3.45
N TYR A 64 -0.40 -1.79 3.45
CA TYR A 64 -0.07 -2.70 2.35
C TYR A 64 -0.48 -4.14 2.70
N TYR A 65 -1.24 -4.75 1.80
CA TYR A 65 -1.59 -6.16 1.81
C TYR A 65 -1.13 -6.80 0.50
N PRO A 66 -0.11 -7.69 0.54
CA PRO A 66 0.35 -8.37 -0.67
C PRO A 66 -0.65 -9.46 -1.08
N GLN A 67 -1.13 -9.43 -2.32
CA GLN A 67 -2.03 -10.48 -2.82
C GLN A 67 -1.41 -11.88 -2.81
N THR A 68 -0.06 -11.96 -2.86
CA THR A 68 0.69 -13.20 -3.06
C THR A 68 0.62 -14.15 -1.86
N ASP A 69 0.22 -13.69 -0.70
CA ASP A 69 0.06 -14.49 0.53
C ASP A 69 -1.40 -14.77 0.90
N ASN A 70 -2.35 -14.38 0.05
CA ASN A 70 -3.77 -14.70 0.24
C ASN A 70 -4.00 -16.20 0.26
N TYR A 71 -4.90 -16.65 1.13
CA TYR A 71 -5.17 -18.07 1.38
C TYR A 71 -5.71 -18.83 0.18
N ARG A 72 -6.27 -18.14 -0.83
CA ARG A 72 -6.92 -18.73 -2.00
C ARG A 72 -6.68 -17.88 -3.25
N ASP A 73 -6.37 -18.53 -4.37
CA ASP A 73 -6.25 -17.94 -5.72
C ASP A 73 -5.40 -16.64 -5.74
N ALA A 74 -4.29 -16.63 -4.99
CA ALA A 74 -3.44 -15.47 -4.75
C ALA A 74 -3.02 -14.72 -6.04
N ASN A 75 -2.87 -15.43 -7.16
CA ASN A 75 -2.53 -14.85 -8.45
C ASN A 75 -3.68 -14.07 -9.13
N ARG A 76 -4.90 -14.15 -8.58
CA ARG A 76 -6.11 -13.49 -9.12
C ARG A 76 -6.73 -12.46 -8.17
N THR A 77 -6.21 -12.30 -6.94
CA THR A 77 -6.84 -11.50 -5.88
C THR A 77 -6.34 -10.05 -5.80
N CYS A 78 -5.62 -9.56 -6.82
CA CYS A 78 -5.08 -8.20 -6.83
C CYS A 78 -6.15 -7.12 -6.57
N ASN A 79 -7.34 -7.25 -7.17
CA ASN A 79 -8.43 -6.32 -6.96
C ASN A 79 -8.95 -6.36 -5.52
N SER A 80 -9.07 -7.56 -4.96
CA SER A 80 -9.56 -7.73 -3.58
C SER A 80 -8.56 -7.18 -2.56
N SER A 81 -7.26 -7.46 -2.69
CA SER A 81 -6.24 -6.91 -1.80
C SER A 81 -6.15 -5.38 -1.93
N ALA A 82 -6.26 -4.83 -3.15
CA ALA A 82 -6.30 -3.38 -3.36
C ALA A 82 -7.52 -2.73 -2.68
N CYS A 83 -8.70 -3.33 -2.81
CA CYS A 83 -9.92 -2.85 -2.14
C CYS A 83 -9.82 -2.99 -0.60
N ALA A 84 -9.22 -4.07 -0.11
CA ALA A 84 -8.95 -4.29 1.32
C ALA A 84 -8.01 -3.22 1.90
N MET A 85 -6.95 -2.84 1.17
CA MET A 85 -6.07 -1.73 1.55
C MET A 85 -6.84 -0.41 1.71
N CYS A 86 -7.71 -0.07 0.75
CA CYS A 86 -8.58 1.10 0.84
C CYS A 86 -9.57 1.00 2.01
N LEU A 87 -10.18 -0.16 2.23
CA LEU A 87 -11.07 -0.38 3.37
C LEU A 87 -10.36 -0.12 4.70
N GLN A 88 -9.18 -0.69 4.88
CA GLN A 88 -8.41 -0.52 6.12
C GLN A 88 -7.94 0.93 6.30
N TYR A 89 -7.65 1.65 5.23
CA TYR A 89 -7.31 3.08 5.26
C TYR A 89 -8.48 3.93 5.77
N PHE A 90 -9.68 3.74 5.21
CA PHE A 90 -10.86 4.51 5.61
C PHE A 90 -11.47 4.06 6.93
N LYS A 91 -11.29 2.80 7.30
CA LYS A 91 -11.83 2.18 8.51
C LYS A 91 -10.74 1.38 9.24
N PRO A 92 -9.78 2.07 9.86
CA PRO A 92 -8.69 1.44 10.60
C PRO A 92 -9.21 0.44 11.64
N GLY A 93 -8.54 -0.71 11.75
CA GLY A 93 -8.92 -1.77 12.69
C GLY A 93 -9.99 -2.74 12.17
N THR A 94 -10.52 -2.53 10.96
CA THR A 94 -11.50 -3.46 10.36
C THR A 94 -10.85 -4.76 9.90
N LEU A 95 -9.66 -4.67 9.33
CA LEU A 95 -8.87 -5.79 8.84
C LEU A 95 -7.57 -5.88 9.66
N VAL A 96 -7.47 -6.89 10.51
CA VAL A 96 -6.39 -6.97 11.52
C VAL A 96 -5.30 -7.95 11.09
N GLY A 97 -4.04 -7.56 11.34
CA GLY A 97 -2.87 -8.39 11.08
C GLY A 97 -2.33 -8.29 9.65
N ALA A 98 -1.20 -8.94 9.41
CA ALA A 98 -0.49 -8.90 8.13
C ALA A 98 -1.27 -9.53 6.97
N LYS A 99 -2.18 -10.46 7.30
CA LYS A 99 -3.10 -11.12 6.36
C LYS A 99 -4.54 -10.66 6.59
N GLY A 100 -4.74 -9.41 6.96
CA GLY A 100 -6.07 -8.85 7.22
C GLY A 100 -6.98 -8.89 5.99
N ASP A 101 -6.41 -8.80 4.79
CA ASP A 101 -7.15 -8.90 3.54
C ASP A 101 -7.72 -10.29 3.26
N ASP A 102 -7.23 -11.37 3.88
CA ASP A 102 -7.87 -12.71 3.79
C ASP A 102 -9.33 -12.68 4.21
N ALA A 103 -9.68 -11.92 5.25
CA ALA A 103 -11.07 -11.77 5.69
C ALA A 103 -11.94 -11.05 4.65
N TYR A 104 -11.35 -10.06 3.95
CA TYR A 104 -12.00 -9.39 2.84
C TYR A 104 -12.15 -10.32 1.64
N VAL A 105 -11.08 -11.00 1.23
CA VAL A 105 -11.07 -11.99 0.14
C VAL A 105 -12.09 -13.09 0.36
N GLN A 106 -12.23 -13.57 1.59
CA GLN A 106 -13.24 -14.57 1.95
C GLN A 106 -14.67 -14.07 1.68
N LYS A 107 -14.98 -12.82 2.03
CA LYS A 107 -16.29 -12.24 1.72
C LYS A 107 -16.52 -12.07 0.22
N VAL A 108 -15.47 -11.70 -0.53
CA VAL A 108 -15.55 -11.61 -1.99
C VAL A 108 -15.92 -12.95 -2.59
N PHE A 109 -15.22 -14.03 -2.24
CA PHE A 109 -15.49 -15.37 -2.75
C PHE A 109 -16.85 -15.92 -2.32
N ALA A 110 -17.43 -15.43 -1.21
CA ALA A 110 -18.79 -15.80 -0.79
C ALA A 110 -19.88 -15.16 -1.66
N ILE A 111 -19.58 -14.08 -2.38
CA ILE A 111 -20.53 -13.33 -3.21
C ILE A 111 -20.33 -13.61 -4.70
N GLY A 112 -19.05 -13.71 -5.13
CA GLY A 112 -18.73 -13.88 -6.55
C GLY A 112 -17.24 -13.95 -6.85
N ASP A 113 -16.85 -13.56 -8.07
CA ASP A 113 -15.47 -13.60 -8.53
C ASP A 113 -14.67 -12.38 -8.05
N THR A 114 -13.41 -12.60 -7.68
CA THR A 114 -12.50 -11.57 -7.20
C THR A 114 -12.15 -10.53 -8.27
N THR A 115 -12.32 -10.85 -9.55
CA THR A 115 -12.10 -9.93 -10.67
C THR A 115 -13.32 -9.07 -11.02
N ASP A 116 -14.48 -9.36 -10.43
CA ASP A 116 -15.72 -8.60 -10.67
C ASP A 116 -15.77 -7.34 -9.79
N HIS A 117 -15.73 -6.18 -10.42
CA HIS A 117 -15.79 -4.88 -9.74
C HIS A 117 -17.10 -4.68 -8.98
N SER A 118 -18.22 -5.22 -9.47
CA SER A 118 -19.52 -5.12 -8.78
C SER A 118 -19.54 -5.92 -7.47
N VAL A 119 -18.80 -7.03 -7.42
CA VAL A 119 -18.60 -7.80 -6.18
C VAL A 119 -17.77 -6.99 -5.18
N GLN A 120 -16.71 -6.32 -5.63
CA GLN A 120 -15.88 -5.49 -4.77
C GLN A 120 -16.70 -4.35 -4.13
N THR A 121 -17.49 -3.63 -4.93
CA THR A 121 -18.35 -2.55 -4.40
C THR A 121 -19.39 -3.06 -3.40
N LYS A 122 -19.99 -4.23 -3.63
CA LYS A 122 -20.92 -4.87 -2.66
C LYS A 122 -20.21 -5.24 -1.35
N VAL A 123 -19.00 -5.79 -1.41
CA VAL A 123 -18.23 -6.14 -0.22
C VAL A 123 -17.85 -4.88 0.56
N LEU A 124 -17.35 -3.84 -0.10
CA LEU A 124 -17.04 -2.55 0.55
C LEU A 124 -18.29 -1.97 1.23
N ALA A 125 -19.44 -1.99 0.54
CA ALA A 125 -20.72 -1.54 1.10
C ALA A 125 -21.14 -2.36 2.35
N SER A 126 -20.84 -3.67 2.38
CA SER A 126 -21.12 -4.51 3.57
C SER A 126 -20.32 -4.10 4.81
N TYR A 127 -19.19 -3.41 4.61
CA TYR A 127 -18.41 -2.78 5.67
C TYR A 127 -18.81 -1.31 5.92
N GLY A 128 -19.85 -0.80 5.22
CA GLY A 128 -20.30 0.58 5.32
C GLY A 128 -19.36 1.58 4.66
N LEU A 129 -18.61 1.16 3.63
CA LEU A 129 -17.79 2.02 2.79
C LEU A 129 -18.44 2.12 1.40
N SER A 130 -18.95 3.29 1.05
CA SER A 130 -19.48 3.56 -0.30
C SER A 130 -18.33 3.63 -1.29
N SER A 131 -18.49 2.99 -2.43
CA SER A 131 -17.52 3.00 -3.52
C SER A 131 -18.24 2.97 -4.87
N ASP A 132 -17.58 3.45 -5.91
CA ASP A 132 -18.08 3.48 -7.27
C ASP A 132 -16.98 3.00 -8.22
N PHE A 133 -17.36 2.23 -9.23
CA PHE A 133 -16.47 1.77 -10.28
C PHE A 133 -16.86 2.43 -11.60
N ARG A 134 -15.90 3.10 -12.21
CA ARG A 134 -16.09 3.82 -13.47
C ARG A 134 -15.02 3.50 -14.49
N TYR A 135 -15.46 3.51 -15.75
CA TYR A 135 -14.58 3.55 -16.92
C TYR A 135 -14.37 5.01 -17.36
N ASN A 136 -13.37 5.25 -18.16
CA ASN A 136 -13.14 6.54 -18.82
C ASN A 136 -12.82 7.70 -17.87
N LEU A 137 -12.19 7.41 -16.72
CA LEU A 137 -11.59 8.44 -15.86
C LEU A 137 -10.16 8.71 -16.28
N GLY A 138 -9.69 9.93 -16.04
CA GLY A 138 -8.35 10.38 -16.37
C GLY A 138 -7.53 10.84 -15.17
N PHE A 139 -6.31 11.33 -15.44
CA PHE A 139 -5.42 11.82 -14.38
C PHE A 139 -6.01 12.97 -13.56
N ALA A 140 -6.84 13.83 -14.16
CA ALA A 140 -7.53 14.91 -13.43
C ALA A 140 -8.51 14.38 -12.37
N ASP A 141 -9.18 13.26 -12.67
CA ASP A 141 -10.07 12.60 -11.70
C ASP A 141 -9.25 11.98 -10.56
N LEU A 142 -8.14 11.32 -10.90
CA LEU A 142 -7.21 10.76 -9.93
C LEU A 142 -6.62 11.84 -9.01
N ASP A 143 -6.18 12.97 -9.56
CA ASP A 143 -5.68 14.11 -8.81
C ASP A 143 -6.72 14.68 -7.85
N ARG A 144 -7.98 14.75 -8.28
CA ARG A 144 -9.09 15.21 -7.43
C ARG A 144 -9.30 14.28 -6.23
N GLU A 145 -9.31 12.97 -6.45
CA GLU A 145 -9.50 11.99 -5.40
C GLU A 145 -8.33 12.01 -4.39
N LEU A 146 -7.11 11.98 -4.89
CA LEU A 146 -5.90 12.02 -4.05
C LEU A 146 -5.80 13.33 -3.26
N SER A 147 -6.11 14.46 -3.87
CA SER A 147 -6.13 15.78 -3.19
C SER A 147 -7.19 15.86 -2.09
N ALA A 148 -8.25 15.05 -2.20
CA ALA A 148 -9.28 14.92 -1.18
C ALA A 148 -8.96 13.82 -0.14
N GLY A 149 -7.74 13.27 -0.14
CA GLY A 149 -7.32 12.24 0.80
C GLY A 149 -7.93 10.86 0.51
N ARG A 150 -8.34 10.60 -0.73
CA ARG A 150 -8.95 9.33 -1.10
C ARG A 150 -8.04 8.52 -2.02
N PRO A 151 -7.50 7.37 -1.55
CA PRO A 151 -6.77 6.44 -2.39
C PRO A 151 -7.69 5.83 -3.44
N VAL A 152 -7.14 5.53 -4.61
CA VAL A 152 -7.91 5.05 -5.77
C VAL A 152 -7.39 3.71 -6.25
N VAL A 153 -8.26 2.71 -6.34
CA VAL A 153 -7.95 1.44 -6.99
C VAL A 153 -8.04 1.63 -8.50
N ILE A 154 -6.95 1.33 -9.21
CA ILE A 154 -6.91 1.42 -10.67
C ILE A 154 -6.52 0.09 -11.30
N GLY A 155 -7.00 -0.14 -12.52
CA GLY A 155 -6.56 -1.23 -13.38
C GLY A 155 -5.46 -0.77 -14.32
N ILE A 156 -4.43 -1.58 -14.48
CA ILE A 156 -3.34 -1.37 -15.43
C ILE A 156 -3.11 -2.60 -16.29
N LEU A 157 -2.52 -2.39 -17.47
CA LEU A 157 -1.93 -3.45 -18.28
C LEU A 157 -0.41 -3.37 -18.09
N HIS A 158 0.19 -4.42 -17.50
CA HIS A 158 1.57 -4.37 -17.02
C HIS A 158 2.52 -5.27 -17.83
N ARG A 159 2.04 -5.87 -18.89
CA ARG A 159 2.81 -6.76 -19.80
C ARG A 159 2.60 -6.35 -21.25
N GLY A 160 3.41 -6.93 -22.13
CA GLY A 160 3.36 -6.63 -23.56
C GLY A 160 4.15 -5.37 -23.92
N THR A 161 3.83 -4.81 -25.09
CA THR A 161 4.41 -3.54 -25.56
C THR A 161 3.40 -2.41 -25.43
N LEU A 162 3.84 -1.15 -25.57
CA LEU A 162 2.92 0.00 -25.58
C LEU A 162 1.86 -0.08 -26.68
N SER A 163 2.20 -0.70 -27.84
CA SER A 163 1.28 -0.91 -28.96
C SER A 163 0.37 -2.12 -28.81
N SER A 164 0.74 -3.06 -27.93
CA SER A 164 -0.03 -4.28 -27.63
C SER A 164 0.08 -4.65 -26.15
N PRO A 165 -0.52 -3.84 -25.27
CA PRO A 165 -0.44 -4.07 -23.83
C PRO A 165 -1.32 -5.26 -23.42
N THR A 166 -0.84 -6.04 -22.46
CA THR A 166 -1.51 -7.23 -21.92
C THR A 166 -1.32 -7.34 -20.40
N GLY A 167 -1.91 -8.36 -19.77
CA GLY A 167 -1.71 -8.69 -18.37
C GLY A 167 -2.35 -7.69 -17.42
N GLY A 168 -3.67 -7.79 -17.23
CA GLY A 168 -4.39 -6.94 -16.28
C GLY A 168 -3.89 -7.09 -14.84
N HIS A 169 -3.80 -5.99 -14.13
CA HIS A 169 -3.48 -5.93 -12.70
C HIS A 169 -4.19 -4.76 -12.04
N MET A 170 -4.59 -4.95 -10.78
CA MET A 170 -5.21 -3.90 -9.97
C MET A 170 -4.23 -3.46 -8.88
N LEU A 171 -4.13 -2.17 -8.67
CA LEU A 171 -3.28 -1.57 -7.63
C LEU A 171 -3.95 -0.32 -7.02
N VAL A 172 -3.40 0.14 -5.89
CA VAL A 172 -3.86 1.36 -5.23
C VAL A 172 -2.90 2.51 -5.54
N VAL A 173 -3.44 3.60 -6.06
CA VAL A 173 -2.70 4.87 -6.14
C VAL A 173 -2.92 5.63 -4.85
N ILE A 174 -1.82 5.98 -4.20
CA ILE A 174 -1.81 6.59 -2.87
C ILE A 174 -1.27 8.02 -2.86
N GLY A 175 -0.81 8.50 -4.01
CA GLY A 175 -0.28 9.85 -4.14
C GLY A 175 0.49 10.05 -5.42
N LYS A 176 1.11 11.22 -5.55
CA LYS A 176 1.99 11.57 -6.66
C LYS A 176 3.28 12.19 -6.14
N THR A 177 4.39 11.90 -6.80
CA THR A 177 5.64 12.60 -6.56
C THR A 177 5.62 13.97 -7.23
N PRO A 178 6.25 15.00 -6.66
CA PRO A 178 6.50 16.23 -7.39
C PRO A 178 7.30 15.93 -8.68
N THR A 179 6.85 16.45 -9.80
CA THR A 179 7.61 16.45 -11.06
C THR A 179 8.61 17.57 -11.09
#